data_5a16ab2749a62b0287ccadeec4877c0d
#
_entry.id   5a16ab2749a62b0287ccadeec4877c0d
#
_cell.length_a   1.000
_cell.length_b   1.000
_cell.length_c   1.000
_cell.angle_alpha   90.00
_cell.angle_beta   90.00
_cell.angle_gamma   90.00
#
_symmetry.space_group_name_H-M   'P 1'
#
loop_
_entity.id
_entity.type
_entity.pdbx_description
1 polymer ?
#
loop_
_entity_poly.entity_id
_entity_poly.type
_entity_poly.pdbx_seq_one_letter_code
_entity_poly.pdbx_strand_id
1 'polypeptide(L)'
;MRLAITRLAVTFALVTVTTSPARAQQHQHGGQKQDSAAMKGDAMKGHAMKGHAASAWKEMDAFHATLAATYHPAADKGDFAPLKAKAADLAAQARTWAATSAPAACAKDDTKATVDALAAASAALAEQARKGAPDSELKAAISAIHEKFESVEHACMPMKH
;
A
#
# COMPACT_ATOMS: atom_id res chain seq x y z
N MET A 1 -20.76 15.02 51.01
CA MET A 1 -20.01 15.42 49.81
C MET A 1 -20.99 15.53 48.64
N ARG A 2 -21.26 16.74 48.17
CA ARG A 2 -22.25 17.00 47.09
C ARG A 2 -21.48 17.14 45.78
N LEU A 3 -21.69 16.22 44.82
CA LEU A 3 -21.14 16.33 43.46
C LEU A 3 -21.97 17.36 42.67
N ALA A 4 -21.31 18.42 42.20
CA ALA A 4 -21.85 19.39 41.27
C ALA A 4 -21.70 18.85 39.83
N ILE A 5 -22.84 18.64 39.15
CA ILE A 5 -22.89 18.24 37.74
C ILE A 5 -22.94 19.52 36.91
N THR A 6 -21.82 19.84 36.25
CA THR A 6 -21.75 20.97 35.31
C THR A 6 -22.28 20.51 33.96
N ARG A 7 -23.41 21.07 33.53
CA ARG A 7 -24.03 20.88 32.21
C ARG A 7 -23.33 21.78 31.21
N LEU A 8 -22.63 21.18 30.24
CA LEU A 8 -22.02 21.86 29.10
C LEU A 8 -23.08 22.02 28.00
N ALA A 9 -23.46 23.26 27.70
CA ALA A 9 -24.39 23.59 26.62
C ALA A 9 -23.62 23.57 25.29
N VAL A 10 -24.05 22.69 24.36
CA VAL A 10 -23.54 22.64 23.00
C VAL A 10 -24.41 23.55 22.13
N THR A 11 -23.81 24.64 21.67
CA THR A 11 -24.43 25.57 20.71
C THR A 11 -24.23 25.04 19.30
N PHE A 12 -25.32 24.67 18.63
CA PHE A 12 -25.32 24.31 17.20
C PHE A 12 -25.30 25.59 16.36
N ALA A 13 -24.22 25.82 15.62
CA ALA A 13 -24.16 26.84 14.58
C ALA A 13 -24.69 26.28 13.26
N LEU A 14 -25.77 26.89 12.76
CA LEU A 14 -26.38 26.57 11.48
C LEU A 14 -25.53 27.20 10.36
N VAL A 15 -24.86 26.39 9.56
CA VAL A 15 -24.13 26.83 8.35
C VAL A 15 -25.09 26.72 7.16
N THR A 16 -25.50 27.86 6.61
CA THR A 16 -26.29 27.95 5.38
C THR A 16 -25.37 27.76 4.16
N VAL A 17 -25.60 26.69 3.42
CA VAL A 17 -24.92 26.42 2.14
C VAL A 17 -25.63 27.17 1.04
N THR A 18 -24.94 28.14 0.42
CA THR A 18 -25.39 28.83 -0.80
C THR A 18 -24.95 28.02 -2.03
N THR A 19 -25.90 27.47 -2.75
CA THR A 19 -25.68 26.79 -4.03
C THR A 19 -25.57 27.81 -5.17
N SER A 20 -24.42 27.88 -5.82
CA SER A 20 -24.23 28.61 -7.08
C SER A 20 -24.44 27.66 -8.27
N PRO A 21 -25.19 28.05 -9.33
CA PRO A 21 -25.34 27.22 -10.52
C PRO A 21 -24.11 27.30 -11.42
N ALA A 22 -23.45 26.18 -11.66
CA ALA A 22 -22.38 26.07 -12.64
C ALA A 22 -22.94 26.04 -14.06
N ARG A 23 -22.44 26.96 -14.85
CA ARG A 23 -22.73 27.21 -16.27
C ARG A 23 -22.16 26.07 -17.11
N ALA A 24 -23.01 25.36 -17.83
CA ALA A 24 -22.63 24.39 -18.85
C ALA A 24 -21.95 25.05 -20.02
N GLN A 25 -20.68 24.71 -20.30
CA GLN A 25 -20.04 24.95 -21.59
C GLN A 25 -20.09 23.69 -22.42
N GLN A 26 -20.93 23.70 -23.45
CA GLN A 26 -20.91 22.72 -24.53
C GLN A 26 -19.70 22.97 -25.42
N HIS A 27 -18.74 22.05 -25.43
CA HIS A 27 -17.81 21.94 -26.57
C HIS A 27 -18.23 20.77 -27.44
N GLN A 28 -18.85 21.14 -28.59
CA GLN A 28 -19.00 20.25 -29.73
C GLN A 28 -17.64 20.08 -30.39
N HIS A 29 -17.11 18.89 -30.49
CA HIS A 29 -16.09 18.50 -31.44
C HIS A 29 -16.52 17.24 -32.19
N GLY A 30 -16.70 17.42 -33.41
CA GLY A 30 -16.58 16.76 -34.66
C GLY A 30 -16.39 15.26 -34.66
N GLY A 31 -17.27 14.59 -35.42
CA GLY A 31 -17.25 13.17 -35.66
C GLY A 31 -15.94 12.68 -36.29
N GLN A 32 -15.45 11.59 -35.75
CA GLN A 32 -14.54 10.71 -36.48
C GLN A 32 -15.09 9.30 -36.34
N LYS A 33 -15.48 8.75 -37.47
CA LYS A 33 -15.82 7.35 -37.67
C LYS A 33 -14.59 6.54 -37.32
N GLN A 34 -14.69 5.67 -36.30
CA GLN A 34 -13.68 4.64 -36.04
C GLN A 34 -14.31 3.30 -36.31
N ASP A 35 -13.69 2.64 -37.28
CA ASP A 35 -13.94 1.29 -37.70
C ASP A 35 -13.79 0.31 -36.53
N SER A 36 -14.77 -0.57 -36.43
CA SER A 36 -14.76 -1.67 -35.47
C SER A 36 -13.69 -2.69 -35.87
N ALA A 37 -12.47 -2.52 -35.37
CA ALA A 37 -11.45 -3.55 -35.38
C ALA A 37 -11.53 -4.29 -34.05
N ALA A 38 -11.79 -5.60 -34.14
CA ALA A 38 -11.82 -6.54 -33.04
C ALA A 38 -10.52 -6.45 -32.22
N MET A 39 -10.59 -5.92 -31.00
CA MET A 39 -9.50 -6.03 -30.06
C MET A 39 -9.48 -7.44 -29.48
N LYS A 40 -8.59 -8.28 -30.03
CA LYS A 40 -8.05 -9.43 -29.38
C LYS A 40 -7.51 -8.98 -28.02
N GLY A 41 -7.98 -9.63 -26.96
CA GLY A 41 -7.47 -9.43 -25.62
C GLY A 41 -5.97 -9.66 -25.56
N ASP A 42 -5.21 -8.58 -25.51
CA ASP A 42 -3.84 -8.61 -25.04
C ASP A 42 -3.90 -8.87 -23.52
N ALA A 43 -3.62 -10.12 -23.17
CA ALA A 43 -3.26 -10.49 -21.82
C ALA A 43 -2.20 -9.46 -21.36
N MET A 44 -2.52 -8.74 -20.28
CA MET A 44 -1.56 -7.89 -19.59
C MET A 44 -0.33 -8.75 -19.27
N LYS A 45 0.67 -8.66 -20.12
CA LYS A 45 2.04 -9.10 -19.79
C LYS A 45 2.45 -8.25 -18.60
N GLY A 46 2.31 -8.86 -17.40
CA GLY A 46 2.90 -8.30 -16.20
C GLY A 46 4.31 -7.85 -16.54
N HIS A 47 4.63 -6.62 -16.25
CA HIS A 47 5.99 -6.13 -16.27
C HIS A 47 6.76 -6.99 -15.26
N ALA A 48 7.34 -8.10 -15.75
CA ALA A 48 8.30 -8.87 -14.99
C ALA A 48 9.41 -7.88 -14.64
N MET A 49 9.53 -7.55 -13.36
CA MET A 49 10.63 -6.77 -12.84
C MET A 49 11.92 -7.51 -13.23
N LYS A 50 12.62 -7.02 -14.26
CA LYS A 50 13.93 -7.49 -14.64
C LYS A 50 14.89 -7.19 -13.49
N GLY A 51 15.24 -8.20 -12.70
CA GLY A 51 16.39 -8.04 -11.85
C GLY A 51 16.45 -8.84 -10.55
N HIS A 52 15.37 -9.38 -10.03
CA HIS A 52 15.47 -10.22 -8.83
C HIS A 52 15.29 -11.68 -9.23
N ALA A 53 16.37 -12.48 -9.06
CA ALA A 53 16.21 -13.93 -9.08
C ALA A 53 15.24 -14.31 -7.96
N ALA A 54 14.30 -15.24 -8.25
CA ALA A 54 13.39 -15.74 -7.24
C ALA A 54 14.17 -16.20 -6.01
N SER A 55 13.75 -15.77 -4.84
CA SER A 55 14.40 -16.15 -3.58
C SER A 55 14.04 -17.60 -3.23
N ALA A 56 14.77 -18.18 -2.29
CA ALA A 56 14.40 -19.49 -1.75
C ALA A 56 13.12 -19.41 -0.87
N TRP A 57 12.57 -18.20 -0.64
CA TRP A 57 11.40 -17.95 0.20
C TRP A 57 10.27 -17.32 -0.62
N LYS A 58 9.40 -18.15 -1.20
CA LYS A 58 8.34 -17.73 -2.12
C LYS A 58 7.37 -16.71 -1.52
N GLU A 59 7.15 -16.76 -0.21
CA GLU A 59 6.27 -15.82 0.50
C GLU A 59 6.90 -14.43 0.57
N MET A 60 8.23 -14.35 0.70
CA MET A 60 9.00 -13.10 0.61
C MET A 60 8.86 -12.49 -0.79
N ASP A 61 8.99 -13.30 -1.84
CA ASP A 61 8.84 -12.82 -3.22
C ASP A 61 7.43 -12.32 -3.50
N ALA A 62 6.40 -13.02 -3.00
CA ALA A 62 5.00 -12.60 -3.15
C ALA A 62 4.73 -11.27 -2.43
N PHE A 63 5.26 -11.10 -1.22
CA PHE A 63 5.17 -9.85 -0.46
C PHE A 63 5.91 -8.73 -1.20
N HIS A 64 7.13 -8.97 -1.67
CA HIS A 64 7.94 -8.00 -2.41
C HIS A 64 7.21 -7.47 -3.65
N ALA A 65 6.58 -8.34 -4.43
CA ALA A 65 5.83 -7.92 -5.61
C ALA A 65 4.74 -6.88 -5.29
N THR A 66 3.99 -7.09 -4.20
CA THR A 66 2.96 -6.15 -3.74
C THR A 66 3.57 -4.90 -3.11
N LEU A 67 4.64 -5.05 -2.32
CA LEU A 67 5.36 -3.94 -1.71
C LEU A 67 5.89 -2.99 -2.81
N ALA A 68 6.57 -3.49 -3.81
CA ALA A 68 7.12 -2.70 -4.90
C ALA A 68 6.01 -1.97 -5.70
N ALA A 69 4.88 -2.67 -5.97
CA ALA A 69 3.73 -2.10 -6.68
C ALA A 69 3.00 -0.99 -5.89
N THR A 70 3.23 -0.89 -4.59
CA THR A 70 2.61 0.10 -3.70
C THR A 70 3.60 1.18 -3.25
N TYR A 71 4.83 0.79 -2.96
CA TYR A 71 5.88 1.69 -2.47
C TYR A 71 6.36 2.67 -3.54
N HIS A 72 6.80 2.18 -4.71
CA HIS A 72 7.37 3.04 -5.76
C HIS A 72 6.41 4.12 -6.27
N PRO A 73 5.12 3.85 -6.56
CA PRO A 73 4.20 4.93 -6.90
C PRO A 73 4.06 5.98 -5.79
N ALA A 74 3.95 5.54 -4.54
CA ALA A 74 3.78 6.45 -3.41
C ALA A 74 5.05 7.25 -3.09
N ALA A 75 6.22 6.59 -3.07
CA ALA A 75 7.49 7.21 -2.70
C ALA A 75 8.03 8.13 -3.78
N ASP A 76 8.02 7.67 -5.06
CA ASP A 76 8.70 8.32 -6.17
C ASP A 76 7.81 9.32 -6.90
N LYS A 77 6.48 9.09 -6.92
CA LYS A 77 5.53 9.88 -7.72
C LYS A 77 4.47 10.59 -6.87
N GLY A 78 4.39 10.29 -5.58
CA GLY A 78 3.31 10.80 -4.72
C GLY A 78 1.93 10.23 -5.06
N ASP A 79 1.88 9.11 -5.79
CA ASP A 79 0.63 8.42 -6.13
C ASP A 79 0.32 7.35 -5.06
N PHE A 80 -0.61 7.66 -4.17
CA PHE A 80 -1.04 6.80 -3.08
C PHE A 80 -2.24 5.90 -3.44
N ALA A 81 -2.80 6.01 -4.63
CA ALA A 81 -3.97 5.21 -5.01
C ALA A 81 -3.68 3.70 -5.00
N PRO A 82 -2.54 3.19 -5.56
CA PRO A 82 -2.18 1.78 -5.46
C PRO A 82 -1.99 1.31 -4.02
N LEU A 83 -1.37 2.13 -3.16
CA LEU A 83 -1.15 1.80 -1.75
C LEU A 83 -2.49 1.67 -1.01
N LYS A 84 -3.38 2.65 -1.14
CA LYS A 84 -4.71 2.63 -0.51
C LYS A 84 -5.54 1.43 -0.97
N ALA A 85 -5.45 1.06 -2.25
CA ALA A 85 -6.18 -0.07 -2.81
C ALA A 85 -5.64 -1.45 -2.35
N LYS A 86 -4.32 -1.57 -2.09
CA LYS A 86 -3.64 -2.84 -1.85
C LYS A 86 -3.06 -3.01 -0.44
N ALA A 87 -3.27 -2.05 0.46
CA ALA A 87 -2.73 -2.12 1.82
C ALA A 87 -3.22 -3.37 2.59
N ALA A 88 -4.47 -3.78 2.39
CA ALA A 88 -5.02 -4.99 3.00
C ALA A 88 -4.36 -6.27 2.45
N ASP A 89 -4.09 -6.33 1.14
CA ASP A 89 -3.41 -7.45 0.50
C ASP A 89 -1.96 -7.56 0.99
N LEU A 90 -1.26 -6.42 1.08
CA LEU A 90 0.09 -6.34 1.63
C LEU A 90 0.14 -6.89 3.07
N ALA A 91 -0.80 -6.50 3.92
CA ALA A 91 -0.90 -6.99 5.29
C ALA A 91 -1.21 -8.49 5.35
N ALA A 92 -2.07 -9.01 4.47
CA ALA A 92 -2.40 -10.42 4.40
C ALA A 92 -1.18 -11.26 3.98
N GLN A 93 -0.43 -10.81 2.97
CA GLN A 93 0.79 -11.47 2.50
C GLN A 93 1.90 -11.44 3.56
N ALA A 94 2.10 -10.31 4.24
CA ALA A 94 3.06 -10.20 5.34
C ALA A 94 2.75 -11.21 6.46
N ARG A 95 1.48 -11.37 6.82
CA ARG A 95 1.02 -12.34 7.82
C ARG A 95 1.25 -13.78 7.36
N THR A 96 0.97 -14.09 6.09
CA THR A 96 1.24 -15.40 5.50
C THR A 96 2.74 -15.70 5.55
N TRP A 97 3.57 -14.75 5.16
CA TRP A 97 5.03 -14.86 5.22
C TRP A 97 5.52 -15.09 6.66
N ALA A 98 5.06 -14.31 7.63
CA ALA A 98 5.42 -14.47 9.04
C ALA A 98 5.02 -15.84 9.64
N ALA A 99 4.03 -16.52 9.07
CA ALA A 99 3.62 -17.86 9.49
C ALA A 99 4.51 -18.98 8.94
N THR A 100 5.43 -18.68 8.02
CA THR A 100 6.33 -19.68 7.43
C THR A 100 7.70 -19.70 8.11
N SER A 101 8.40 -20.82 7.99
CA SER A 101 9.77 -20.94 8.47
C SER A 101 10.75 -20.36 7.45
N ALA A 102 11.75 -19.65 7.95
CA ALA A 102 12.81 -19.13 7.10
C ALA A 102 13.63 -20.28 6.49
N PRO A 103 13.93 -20.26 5.17
CA PRO A 103 14.88 -21.16 4.56
C PRO A 103 16.27 -21.06 5.25
N ALA A 104 17.07 -22.11 5.18
CA ALA A 104 18.38 -22.13 5.83
C ALA A 104 19.29 -20.94 5.46
N ALA A 105 19.21 -20.47 4.21
CA ALA A 105 19.96 -19.29 3.74
C ALA A 105 19.53 -17.99 4.44
N CYS A 106 18.27 -17.92 4.89
CA CYS A 106 17.65 -16.77 5.56
C CYS A 106 17.56 -16.94 7.09
N ALA A 107 17.92 -18.10 7.64
CA ALA A 107 17.76 -18.44 9.06
C ALA A 107 18.85 -17.80 9.93
N LYS A 108 18.89 -16.46 9.96
CA LYS A 108 19.72 -15.67 10.87
C LYS A 108 18.89 -15.27 12.09
N ASP A 109 19.55 -14.99 13.21
CA ASP A 109 18.91 -14.79 14.52
C ASP A 109 17.79 -13.75 14.52
N ASP A 110 17.95 -12.66 13.76
CA ASP A 110 16.99 -11.55 13.73
C ASP A 110 15.94 -11.63 12.60
N THR A 111 16.10 -12.55 11.65
CA THR A 111 15.25 -12.60 10.46
C THR A 111 13.78 -12.81 10.81
N LYS A 112 13.51 -13.79 11.68
CA LYS A 112 12.12 -14.09 12.09
C LYS A 112 11.48 -12.92 12.83
N ALA A 113 12.20 -12.31 13.76
CA ALA A 113 11.71 -11.15 14.50
C ALA A 113 11.43 -9.96 13.56
N THR A 114 12.29 -9.75 12.57
CA THR A 114 12.10 -8.68 11.58
C THR A 114 10.88 -8.94 10.70
N VAL A 115 10.64 -10.18 10.27
CA VAL A 115 9.44 -10.56 9.48
C VAL A 115 8.17 -10.39 10.32
N ASP A 116 8.19 -10.76 11.61
CA ASP A 116 7.06 -10.54 12.52
C ASP A 116 6.75 -9.04 12.71
N ALA A 117 7.79 -8.24 12.90
CA ALA A 117 7.66 -6.78 12.99
C ALA A 117 7.15 -6.15 11.69
N LEU A 118 7.55 -6.69 10.54
CA LEU A 118 7.08 -6.28 9.22
C LEU A 118 5.61 -6.61 9.04
N ALA A 119 5.16 -7.79 9.48
CA ALA A 119 3.75 -8.17 9.45
C ALA A 119 2.89 -7.25 10.33
N ALA A 120 3.36 -6.89 11.52
CA ALA A 120 2.69 -5.96 12.40
C ALA A 120 2.61 -4.54 11.79
N ALA A 121 3.70 -4.05 11.19
CA ALA A 121 3.74 -2.75 10.52
C ALA A 121 2.80 -2.70 9.30
N SER A 122 2.75 -3.77 8.51
CA SER A 122 1.84 -3.88 7.36
C SER A 122 0.36 -3.88 7.78
N ALA A 123 0.04 -4.54 8.90
CA ALA A 123 -1.32 -4.51 9.47
C ALA A 123 -1.69 -3.09 9.95
N ALA A 124 -0.78 -2.37 10.59
CA ALA A 124 -0.99 -0.98 11.01
C ALA A 124 -1.20 -0.05 9.80
N LEU A 125 -0.40 -0.20 8.74
CA LEU A 125 -0.55 0.55 7.49
C LEU A 125 -1.92 0.31 6.85
N ALA A 126 -2.39 -0.94 6.79
CA ALA A 126 -3.71 -1.27 6.25
C ALA A 126 -4.83 -0.59 7.03
N GLU A 127 -4.72 -0.53 8.36
CA GLU A 127 -5.68 0.16 9.21
C GLU A 127 -5.63 1.68 9.03
N GLN A 128 -4.44 2.28 8.87
CA GLN A 128 -4.27 3.70 8.55
C GLN A 128 -4.93 4.04 7.20
N ALA A 129 -4.67 3.23 6.16
CA ALA A 129 -5.26 3.41 4.84
C ALA A 129 -6.80 3.31 4.89
N ARG A 130 -7.34 2.32 5.63
CA ARG A 130 -8.78 2.13 5.82
C ARG A 130 -9.44 3.31 6.54
N LYS A 131 -8.74 3.95 7.48
CA LYS A 131 -9.21 5.14 8.21
C LYS A 131 -9.04 6.45 7.45
N GLY A 132 -8.43 6.41 6.26
CA GLY A 132 -8.17 7.61 5.47
C GLY A 132 -7.07 8.49 6.04
N ALA A 133 -6.03 7.88 6.61
CA ALA A 133 -4.86 8.62 7.10
C ALA A 133 -4.24 9.52 6.02
N PRO A 134 -3.62 10.64 6.38
CA PRO A 134 -2.94 11.54 5.44
C PRO A 134 -1.85 10.82 4.65
N ASP A 135 -1.61 11.25 3.41
CA ASP A 135 -0.60 10.65 2.52
C ASP A 135 0.82 10.71 3.12
N SER A 136 1.12 11.73 3.91
CA SER A 136 2.42 11.84 4.62
C SER A 136 2.62 10.72 5.65
N GLU A 137 1.58 10.33 6.37
CA GLU A 137 1.63 9.22 7.33
C GLU A 137 1.74 7.88 6.61
N LEU A 138 0.96 7.70 5.54
CA LEU A 138 1.04 6.49 4.70
C LEU A 138 2.42 6.35 4.06
N LYS A 139 3.03 7.46 3.61
CA LYS A 139 4.40 7.46 3.08
C LYS A 139 5.42 7.02 4.13
N ALA A 140 5.36 7.59 5.32
CA ALA A 140 6.28 7.22 6.40
C ALA A 140 6.14 5.73 6.76
N ALA A 141 4.91 5.23 6.87
CA ALA A 141 4.64 3.85 7.21
C ALA A 141 5.14 2.86 6.13
N ILE A 142 4.86 3.13 4.84
CA ILE A 142 5.31 2.23 3.76
C ILE A 142 6.83 2.28 3.58
N SER A 143 7.48 3.43 3.80
CA SER A 143 8.94 3.53 3.76
C SER A 143 9.59 2.71 4.89
N ALA A 144 9.06 2.75 6.11
CA ALA A 144 9.56 1.94 7.21
C ALA A 144 9.37 0.43 6.97
N ILE A 145 8.30 0.03 6.26
CA ILE A 145 8.09 -1.37 5.83
C ILE A 145 9.13 -1.76 4.78
N HIS A 146 9.41 -0.90 3.81
CA HIS A 146 10.41 -1.14 2.77
C HIS A 146 11.81 -1.32 3.35
N GLU A 147 12.24 -0.46 4.27
CA GLU A 147 13.53 -0.58 4.95
C GLU A 147 13.68 -1.91 5.72
N LYS A 148 12.62 -2.34 6.41
CA LYS A 148 12.61 -3.65 7.09
C LYS A 148 12.69 -4.81 6.09
N PHE A 149 12.02 -4.69 4.95
CA PHE A 149 12.08 -5.70 3.90
C PHE A 149 13.50 -5.83 3.34
N GLU A 150 14.15 -4.72 3.01
CA GLU A 150 15.55 -4.71 2.53
C GLU A 150 16.50 -5.40 3.51
N SER A 151 16.32 -5.20 4.82
CA SER A 151 17.17 -5.85 5.82
C SER A 151 17.00 -7.38 5.81
N VAL A 152 15.78 -7.90 5.59
CA VAL A 152 15.53 -9.34 5.43
C VAL A 152 16.10 -9.85 4.12
N GLU A 153 15.90 -9.12 3.03
CA GLU A 153 16.43 -9.47 1.71
C GLU A 153 17.95 -9.62 1.77
N HIS A 154 18.65 -8.65 2.37
CA HIS A 154 20.10 -8.71 2.55
C HIS A 154 20.53 -9.91 3.42
N ALA A 155 19.73 -10.24 4.45
CA ALA A 155 20.01 -11.42 5.27
C ALA A 155 19.89 -12.73 4.49
N CYS A 156 19.04 -12.77 3.47
CA CYS A 156 18.80 -13.93 2.61
C CYS A 156 19.77 -14.04 1.42
N MET A 157 20.52 -12.98 1.09
CA MET A 157 21.48 -13.04 -0.01
C MET A 157 22.64 -13.97 0.33
N PRO A 158 23.03 -14.87 -0.59
CA PRO A 158 24.22 -15.68 -0.38
C PRO A 158 25.46 -14.77 -0.29
N MET A 159 26.24 -14.92 0.77
CA MET A 159 27.53 -14.23 0.86
C MET A 159 28.40 -14.67 -0.33
N LYS A 160 28.76 -13.72 -1.20
CA LYS A 160 29.75 -13.96 -2.23
C LYS A 160 31.11 -14.09 -1.53
N HIS A 161 31.61 -15.32 -1.45
CA HIS A 161 33.00 -15.61 -1.04
C HIS A 161 33.95 -15.41 -2.21
#